data_8cfab32aea9a016bc0de787c370e9b8f
#
_entry.id   8cfab32aea9a016bc0de787c370e9b8f
#
_cell.length_a   1.000
_cell.length_b   1.000
_cell.length_c   1.000
_cell.angle_alpha   90.00
_cell.angle_beta   90.00
_cell.angle_gamma   90.00
#
_symmetry.space_group_name_H-M   'P 1'
#
loop_
_entity.id
_entity.type
_entity.pdbx_description
1 polymer ?
#
loop_
_entity_poly.entity_id
_entity_poly.type
_entity_poly.pdbx_seq_one_letter_code
_entity_poly.pdbx_strand_id
1 'polypeptide(L)'
;MIASYQAQSQNRVNTALEGLFAAPGPELDRLYDAMRYSVMNGGKRVRPLLAYAACEALGGAAEDANGAACAVELIHAYSLVHDDLPAMDDDDLRRGQPTTHKAFDEACAILAGDGLQSLAFTALLDPTLTSRDAETRLSMVRALAQAAGPAGMVGGQAIDLGSVGLKLDQTALEYMHRHKTGALIEASVRLGALASGRADQSQLDALQIYARAVGLAFQVQDDILDVESDTATLGKRQGADIARDKPTYPALLGLDAAKAYALELRDQALEALSAFDDAAEPLRELARYIVNRRN
;
A
#
# COMPACT_ATOMS: atom_id res chain seq x y z
N MET A 1 9.89 2.74 -19.67
CA MET A 1 10.81 2.33 -18.58
C MET A 1 10.01 1.82 -17.37
N ILE A 2 9.03 2.56 -16.85
CA ILE A 2 8.25 2.17 -15.66
C ILE A 2 7.51 0.83 -15.81
N ALA A 3 6.89 0.53 -16.95
CA ALA A 3 6.14 -0.71 -17.16
C ALA A 3 7.01 -1.98 -17.04
N SER A 4 8.26 -1.93 -17.53
CA SER A 4 9.21 -3.05 -17.39
C SER A 4 9.64 -3.22 -15.92
N TYR A 5 9.90 -2.12 -15.22
CA TYR A 5 10.24 -2.13 -13.79
C TYR A 5 9.09 -2.70 -12.95
N GLN A 6 7.86 -2.27 -13.24
CA GLN A 6 6.64 -2.79 -12.58
C GLN A 6 6.51 -4.30 -12.77
N ALA A 7 6.65 -4.79 -14.01
CA ALA A 7 6.51 -6.21 -14.30
C ALA A 7 7.59 -7.06 -13.58
N GLN A 8 8.84 -6.60 -13.56
CA GLN A 8 9.93 -7.29 -12.86
C GLN A 8 9.70 -7.33 -11.35
N SER A 9 9.32 -6.19 -10.75
CA SER A 9 9.06 -6.08 -9.32
C SER A 9 7.84 -6.90 -8.90
N GLN A 10 6.76 -6.90 -9.70
CA GLN A 10 5.59 -7.73 -9.48
C GLN A 10 5.93 -9.22 -9.51
N ASN A 11 6.70 -9.66 -10.50
CA ASN A 11 7.13 -11.06 -10.59
C ASN A 11 7.99 -11.45 -9.38
N ARG A 12 8.92 -10.59 -8.96
CA ARG A 12 9.78 -10.81 -7.80
C ARG A 12 8.96 -10.96 -6.52
N VAL A 13 8.10 -10.01 -6.20
CA VAL A 13 7.30 -10.07 -4.98
C VAL A 13 6.30 -11.22 -5.00
N ASN A 14 5.67 -11.51 -6.14
CA ASN A 14 4.76 -12.64 -6.24
C ASN A 14 5.47 -13.97 -5.99
N THR A 15 6.69 -14.15 -6.50
CA THR A 15 7.50 -15.35 -6.24
C THR A 15 7.86 -15.46 -4.74
N ALA A 16 8.25 -14.36 -4.11
CA ALA A 16 8.59 -14.34 -2.69
C ALA A 16 7.35 -14.60 -1.80
N LEU A 17 6.21 -14.00 -2.13
CA LEU A 17 4.93 -14.21 -1.43
C LEU A 17 4.45 -15.65 -1.55
N GLU A 18 4.53 -16.24 -2.74
CA GLU A 18 4.10 -17.64 -2.97
C GLU A 18 4.83 -18.62 -2.05
N GLY A 19 6.12 -18.37 -1.79
CA GLY A 19 6.92 -19.17 -0.88
C GLY A 19 6.48 -19.13 0.59
N LEU A 20 5.66 -18.15 0.98
CA LEU A 20 5.16 -18.00 2.36
C LEU A 20 3.89 -18.83 2.65
N PHE A 21 3.22 -19.36 1.62
CA PHE A 21 1.93 -20.04 1.77
C PHE A 21 1.99 -21.57 1.78
N ALA A 22 3.14 -22.14 2.13
CA ALA A 22 3.24 -23.58 2.37
C ALA A 22 2.64 -23.92 3.73
N ALA A 23 1.48 -24.58 3.75
CA ALA A 23 0.85 -25.01 5.00
C ALA A 23 1.73 -26.04 5.73
N PRO A 24 1.90 -25.92 7.06
CA PRO A 24 2.71 -26.88 7.83
C PRO A 24 2.05 -28.24 8.01
N GLY A 25 0.76 -28.39 7.68
CA GLY A 25 0.02 -29.64 7.73
C GLY A 25 -1.39 -29.47 7.16
N PRO A 26 -2.03 -30.59 6.75
CA PRO A 26 -3.31 -30.56 6.02
C PRO A 26 -4.47 -29.95 6.83
N GLU A 27 -4.39 -29.92 8.15
CA GLU A 27 -5.40 -29.29 9.01
C GLU A 27 -5.48 -27.78 8.83
N LEU A 28 -4.43 -27.16 8.28
CA LEU A 28 -4.34 -25.73 8.02
C LEU A 28 -4.52 -25.35 6.54
N ASP A 29 -4.67 -26.31 5.63
CA ASP A 29 -4.77 -26.06 4.18
C ASP A 29 -5.83 -25.00 3.87
N ARG A 30 -7.03 -25.12 4.43
CA ARG A 30 -8.12 -24.16 4.17
C ARG A 30 -7.75 -22.71 4.57
N LEU A 31 -7.06 -22.52 5.69
CA LEU A 31 -6.63 -21.21 6.14
C LEU A 31 -5.54 -20.64 5.21
N TYR A 32 -4.55 -21.45 4.86
CA TYR A 32 -3.47 -21.04 3.96
C TYR A 32 -3.97 -20.78 2.55
N ASP A 33 -4.95 -21.53 2.06
CA ASP A 33 -5.63 -21.29 0.79
C ASP A 33 -6.38 -19.96 0.79
N ALA A 34 -7.07 -19.60 1.88
CA ALA A 34 -7.76 -18.32 2.02
C ALA A 34 -6.78 -17.15 2.09
N MET A 35 -5.68 -17.28 2.84
CA MET A 35 -4.60 -16.29 2.90
C MET A 35 -3.96 -16.09 1.52
N ARG A 36 -3.58 -17.19 0.86
CA ARG A 36 -3.00 -17.18 -0.48
C ARG A 36 -3.96 -16.56 -1.50
N TYR A 37 -5.23 -16.96 -1.48
CA TYR A 37 -6.28 -16.42 -2.35
C TYR A 37 -6.36 -14.89 -2.24
N SER A 38 -6.42 -14.35 -1.05
CA SER A 38 -6.55 -12.91 -0.82
C SER A 38 -5.33 -12.10 -1.26
N VAL A 39 -4.13 -12.68 -1.18
CA VAL A 39 -2.89 -12.03 -1.59
C VAL A 39 -2.66 -12.18 -3.10
N MET A 40 -2.89 -13.37 -3.67
CA MET A 40 -2.50 -13.70 -5.05
C MET A 40 -3.59 -13.39 -6.09
N ASN A 41 -4.71 -12.79 -5.69
CA ASN A 41 -5.82 -12.40 -6.60
C ASN A 41 -5.51 -11.20 -7.52
N GLY A 42 -4.23 -10.88 -7.72
CA GLY A 42 -3.77 -9.76 -8.56
C GLY A 42 -3.47 -8.49 -7.78
N GLY A 43 -3.40 -7.37 -8.49
CA GLY A 43 -3.12 -6.05 -7.93
C GLY A 43 -1.86 -5.41 -8.50
N LYS A 44 -1.78 -4.07 -8.41
CA LYS A 44 -0.68 -3.28 -8.99
C LYS A 44 0.63 -3.39 -8.20
N ARG A 45 0.60 -3.96 -6.98
CA ARG A 45 1.77 -4.12 -6.10
C ARG A 45 2.54 -2.81 -5.86
N VAL A 46 1.83 -1.69 -5.74
CA VAL A 46 2.45 -0.36 -5.61
C VAL A 46 3.35 -0.27 -4.38
N ARG A 47 2.93 -0.83 -3.24
CA ARG A 47 3.71 -0.81 -2.00
C ARG A 47 5.00 -1.62 -2.11
N PRO A 48 5.00 -2.86 -2.60
CA PRO A 48 6.21 -3.58 -2.96
C PRO A 48 7.12 -2.84 -3.93
N LEU A 49 6.56 -2.22 -4.99
CA LEU A 49 7.32 -1.44 -5.95
C LEU A 49 8.09 -0.29 -5.26
N LEU A 50 7.41 0.44 -4.37
CA LEU A 50 8.03 1.53 -3.60
C LEU A 50 9.15 1.01 -2.69
N ALA A 51 8.99 -0.17 -2.07
CA ALA A 51 10.03 -0.77 -1.24
C ALA A 51 11.27 -1.14 -2.06
N TYR A 52 11.09 -1.79 -3.21
CA TYR A 52 12.20 -2.10 -4.10
C TYR A 52 12.89 -0.84 -4.62
N ALA A 53 12.13 0.12 -5.13
CA ALA A 53 12.68 1.35 -5.67
C ALA A 53 13.44 2.19 -4.63
N ALA A 54 12.98 2.21 -3.37
CA ALA A 54 13.68 2.89 -2.28
C ALA A 54 14.99 2.18 -1.89
N CYS A 55 15.02 0.85 -1.93
CA CYS A 55 16.24 0.07 -1.70
C CYS A 55 17.27 0.34 -2.80
N GLU A 56 16.87 0.25 -4.05
CA GLU A 56 17.73 0.46 -5.22
C GLU A 56 18.23 1.91 -5.32
N ALA A 57 17.39 2.90 -4.97
CA ALA A 57 17.78 4.32 -4.93
C ALA A 57 18.94 4.61 -3.97
N LEU A 58 19.19 3.73 -3.03
CA LEU A 58 20.30 3.80 -2.06
C LEU A 58 21.43 2.81 -2.41
N GLY A 59 21.40 2.20 -3.61
CA GLY A 59 22.41 1.26 -4.07
C GLY A 59 22.33 -0.12 -3.42
N GLY A 60 21.20 -0.47 -2.79
CA GLY A 60 20.89 -1.84 -2.35
C GLY A 60 20.49 -2.72 -3.54
N ALA A 61 20.60 -4.03 -3.39
CA ALA A 61 20.02 -4.96 -4.35
C ALA A 61 18.52 -5.11 -4.11
N ALA A 62 17.73 -5.30 -5.17
CA ALA A 62 16.28 -5.45 -5.02
C ALA A 62 15.92 -6.66 -4.12
N GLU A 63 16.71 -7.74 -4.18
CA GLU A 63 16.55 -8.94 -3.34
C GLU A 63 16.62 -8.64 -1.84
N ASP A 64 17.41 -7.64 -1.43
CA ASP A 64 17.52 -7.19 -0.04
C ASP A 64 16.18 -6.70 0.52
N ALA A 65 15.29 -6.19 -0.34
CA ALA A 65 13.98 -5.67 0.04
C ALA A 65 12.84 -6.69 -0.09
N ASN A 66 13.09 -7.97 -0.37
CA ASN A 66 12.03 -8.98 -0.50
C ASN A 66 11.17 -9.07 0.76
N GLY A 67 11.78 -9.13 1.95
CA GLY A 67 11.04 -9.15 3.22
C GLY A 67 10.18 -7.90 3.43
N ALA A 68 10.73 -6.72 3.12
CA ALA A 68 10.00 -5.45 3.16
C ALA A 68 8.80 -5.45 2.22
N ALA A 69 9.02 -5.85 0.96
CA ALA A 69 7.99 -5.90 -0.08
C ALA A 69 6.87 -6.89 0.27
N CYS A 70 7.21 -8.09 0.75
CA CYS A 70 6.23 -9.07 1.22
C CYS A 70 5.43 -8.52 2.41
N ALA A 71 6.11 -7.97 3.41
CA ALA A 71 5.48 -7.51 4.64
C ALA A 71 4.44 -6.41 4.40
N VAL A 72 4.76 -5.40 3.59
CA VAL A 72 3.80 -4.31 3.29
C VAL A 72 2.61 -4.80 2.46
N GLU A 73 2.81 -5.78 1.58
CA GLU A 73 1.73 -6.34 0.78
C GLU A 73 0.83 -7.27 1.62
N LEU A 74 1.39 -8.05 2.56
CA LEU A 74 0.63 -8.87 3.50
C LEU A 74 -0.25 -8.00 4.43
N ILE A 75 0.29 -6.89 4.96
CA ILE A 75 -0.49 -5.90 5.72
C ILE A 75 -1.60 -5.30 4.85
N HIS A 76 -1.29 -4.92 3.62
CA HIS A 76 -2.30 -4.40 2.71
C HIS A 76 -3.38 -5.43 2.39
N ALA A 77 -3.01 -6.69 2.16
CA ALA A 77 -3.97 -7.74 1.86
C ALA A 77 -4.90 -8.02 3.05
N TYR A 78 -4.37 -8.11 4.29
CA TYR A 78 -5.21 -8.29 5.46
C TYR A 78 -6.21 -7.15 5.62
N SER A 79 -5.78 -5.89 5.40
CA SER A 79 -6.68 -4.75 5.52
C SER A 79 -7.85 -4.83 4.55
N LEU A 80 -7.58 -5.27 3.31
CA LEU A 80 -8.63 -5.47 2.31
C LEU A 80 -9.58 -6.62 2.67
N VAL A 81 -9.04 -7.75 3.20
CA VAL A 81 -9.87 -8.88 3.64
C VAL A 81 -10.84 -8.46 4.74
N HIS A 82 -10.37 -7.67 5.71
CA HIS A 82 -11.22 -7.19 6.80
C HIS A 82 -12.17 -6.08 6.35
N ASP A 83 -11.71 -5.16 5.48
CA ASP A 83 -12.58 -4.11 4.92
C ASP A 83 -13.76 -4.69 4.13
N ASP A 84 -13.58 -5.82 3.45
CA ASP A 84 -14.63 -6.47 2.65
C ASP A 84 -15.71 -7.16 3.49
N LEU A 85 -15.51 -7.39 4.80
CA LEU A 85 -16.46 -8.10 5.65
C LEU A 85 -17.80 -7.37 5.78
N PRO A 86 -18.92 -8.12 6.05
CA PRO A 86 -20.25 -7.52 6.23
C PRO A 86 -20.34 -6.47 7.35
N ALA A 87 -19.46 -6.54 8.35
CA ALA A 87 -19.38 -5.56 9.44
C ALA A 87 -18.63 -4.26 9.05
N MET A 88 -18.06 -4.21 7.85
CA MET A 88 -17.26 -3.11 7.33
C MET A 88 -17.88 -2.57 6.03
N ASP A 89 -17.25 -2.74 4.88
CA ASP A 89 -17.73 -2.22 3.58
C ASP A 89 -18.77 -3.14 2.90
N ASP A 90 -18.90 -4.40 3.35
CA ASP A 90 -19.82 -5.44 2.81
C ASP A 90 -19.71 -5.61 1.29
N ASP A 91 -18.47 -5.72 0.80
CA ASP A 91 -18.20 -5.86 -0.63
C ASP A 91 -18.19 -7.32 -1.06
N ASP A 92 -18.97 -7.66 -2.12
CA ASP A 92 -19.04 -9.01 -2.67
C ASP A 92 -17.86 -9.35 -3.60
N LEU A 93 -17.31 -8.34 -4.27
CA LEU A 93 -16.26 -8.50 -5.29
C LEU A 93 -15.09 -7.56 -5.05
N ARG A 94 -13.86 -8.08 -5.25
CA ARG A 94 -12.63 -7.31 -5.28
C ARG A 94 -11.78 -7.71 -6.47
N ARG A 95 -11.42 -6.73 -7.31
CA ARG A 95 -10.67 -6.96 -8.56
C ARG A 95 -11.36 -7.96 -9.50
N GLY A 96 -12.69 -7.98 -9.48
CA GLY A 96 -13.52 -8.87 -10.31
C GLY A 96 -13.61 -10.32 -9.80
N GLN A 97 -13.03 -10.64 -8.64
CA GLN A 97 -13.13 -11.93 -7.98
C GLN A 97 -14.01 -11.80 -6.71
N PRO A 98 -14.68 -12.89 -6.26
CA PRO A 98 -15.36 -12.88 -4.96
C PRO A 98 -14.41 -12.46 -3.83
N THR A 99 -14.90 -11.67 -2.88
CA THR A 99 -14.15 -11.35 -1.67
C THR A 99 -13.90 -12.60 -0.83
N THR A 100 -12.91 -12.57 0.06
CA THR A 100 -12.47 -13.76 0.79
C THR A 100 -13.62 -14.39 1.59
N HIS A 101 -14.48 -13.58 2.23
CA HIS A 101 -15.62 -14.08 2.99
C HIS A 101 -16.72 -14.70 2.10
N LYS A 102 -16.80 -14.32 0.83
CA LYS A 102 -17.71 -14.95 -0.15
C LYS A 102 -17.13 -16.23 -0.75
N ALA A 103 -15.80 -16.26 -0.97
CA ALA A 103 -15.13 -17.44 -1.52
C ALA A 103 -14.98 -18.59 -0.49
N PHE A 104 -14.84 -18.26 0.79
CA PHE A 104 -14.65 -19.23 1.88
C PHE A 104 -15.83 -19.15 2.88
N ASP A 105 -15.73 -18.29 3.90
CA ASP A 105 -16.75 -17.85 4.84
C ASP A 105 -16.20 -16.69 5.69
N GLU A 106 -17.05 -16.05 6.50
CA GLU A 106 -16.66 -14.90 7.33
C GLU A 106 -15.61 -15.27 8.39
N ALA A 107 -15.76 -16.42 9.06
CA ALA A 107 -14.81 -16.83 10.09
C ALA A 107 -13.43 -17.12 9.50
N CYS A 108 -13.39 -17.78 8.33
CA CYS A 108 -12.16 -18.04 7.60
C CYS A 108 -11.51 -16.74 7.12
N ALA A 109 -12.29 -15.76 6.65
CA ALA A 109 -11.79 -14.46 6.23
C ALA A 109 -11.18 -13.66 7.40
N ILE A 110 -11.84 -13.65 8.56
CA ILE A 110 -11.30 -13.01 9.78
C ILE A 110 -9.94 -13.63 10.14
N LEU A 111 -9.89 -14.97 10.23
CA LEU A 111 -8.65 -15.68 10.57
C LEU A 111 -7.56 -15.53 9.51
N ALA A 112 -7.92 -15.44 8.22
CA ALA A 112 -6.97 -15.17 7.15
C ALA A 112 -6.35 -13.77 7.31
N GLY A 113 -7.14 -12.76 7.63
CA GLY A 113 -6.62 -11.42 7.92
C GLY A 113 -5.66 -11.41 9.12
N ASP A 114 -6.03 -12.05 10.23
CA ASP A 114 -5.19 -12.19 11.42
C ASP A 114 -3.87 -12.91 11.11
N GLY A 115 -3.97 -13.99 10.33
CA GLY A 115 -2.81 -14.76 9.87
C GLY A 115 -1.86 -13.95 9.00
N LEU A 116 -2.41 -13.19 8.02
CA LEU A 116 -1.63 -12.32 7.13
C LEU A 116 -0.92 -11.21 7.89
N GLN A 117 -1.60 -10.59 8.88
CA GLN A 117 -0.97 -9.56 9.72
C GLN A 117 0.22 -10.13 10.48
N SER A 118 0.09 -11.30 11.10
CA SER A 118 1.18 -11.96 11.82
C SER A 118 2.31 -12.39 10.89
N LEU A 119 1.97 -12.93 9.71
CA LEU A 119 2.93 -13.37 8.70
C LEU A 119 3.78 -12.23 8.14
N ALA A 120 3.23 -11.01 8.08
CA ALA A 120 3.97 -9.83 7.66
C ALA A 120 5.20 -9.55 8.53
N PHE A 121 5.07 -9.70 9.84
CA PHE A 121 6.21 -9.55 10.76
C PHE A 121 7.19 -10.72 10.66
N THR A 122 6.69 -11.92 10.42
CA THR A 122 7.54 -13.10 10.17
C THR A 122 8.39 -12.89 8.92
N ALA A 123 7.83 -12.34 7.83
CA ALA A 123 8.57 -12.07 6.60
C ALA A 123 9.74 -11.08 6.79
N LEU A 124 9.59 -10.07 7.67
CA LEU A 124 10.68 -9.15 8.02
C LEU A 124 11.80 -9.80 8.82
N LEU A 125 11.47 -10.85 9.57
CA LEU A 125 12.41 -11.55 10.44
C LEU A 125 13.04 -12.77 9.75
N ASP A 126 12.50 -13.23 8.62
CA ASP A 126 13.00 -14.35 7.87
C ASP A 126 14.38 -14.01 7.23
N PRO A 127 15.46 -14.70 7.57
CA PRO A 127 16.78 -14.43 7.04
C PRO A 127 16.91 -14.74 5.54
N THR A 128 16.02 -15.52 4.96
CA THR A 128 15.99 -15.82 3.52
C THR A 128 15.38 -14.68 2.70
N LEU A 129 14.54 -13.85 3.31
CA LEU A 129 13.88 -12.70 2.69
C LEU A 129 14.52 -11.35 3.07
N THR A 130 15.19 -11.30 4.23
CA THR A 130 15.78 -10.06 4.78
C THR A 130 17.20 -10.36 5.28
N SER A 131 18.20 -10.02 4.47
CA SER A 131 19.61 -10.30 4.73
C SER A 131 20.27 -9.32 5.72
N ARG A 132 19.47 -8.54 6.47
CA ARG A 132 19.97 -7.53 7.42
C ARG A 132 20.22 -8.12 8.82
N ASP A 133 21.03 -7.38 9.62
CA ASP A 133 21.25 -7.70 11.03
C ASP A 133 19.98 -7.57 11.88
N ALA A 134 20.03 -8.04 13.12
CA ALA A 134 18.88 -8.08 14.01
C ALA A 134 18.39 -6.67 14.39
N GLU A 135 19.27 -5.69 14.51
CA GLU A 135 18.92 -4.31 14.86
C GLU A 135 18.16 -3.63 13.72
N THR A 136 18.63 -3.79 12.49
CA THR A 136 17.93 -3.31 11.30
C THR A 136 16.57 -3.97 11.15
N ARG A 137 16.47 -5.31 11.29
CA ARG A 137 15.20 -6.02 11.24
C ARG A 137 14.22 -5.55 12.33
N LEU A 138 14.70 -5.31 13.55
CA LEU A 138 13.88 -4.77 14.63
C LEU A 138 13.37 -3.35 14.30
N SER A 139 14.20 -2.52 13.69
CA SER A 139 13.81 -1.19 13.21
C SER A 139 12.75 -1.25 12.12
N MET A 140 12.84 -2.22 11.20
CA MET A 140 11.82 -2.48 10.18
C MET A 140 10.50 -2.95 10.81
N VAL A 141 10.54 -3.90 11.75
CA VAL A 141 9.36 -4.37 12.50
C VAL A 141 8.67 -3.22 13.22
N ARG A 142 9.44 -2.34 13.90
CA ARG A 142 8.89 -1.16 14.57
C ARG A 142 8.19 -0.22 13.57
N ALA A 143 8.82 0.07 12.43
CA ALA A 143 8.25 0.95 11.41
C ALA A 143 6.93 0.38 10.85
N LEU A 144 6.88 -0.92 10.56
CA LEU A 144 5.67 -1.59 10.08
C LEU A 144 4.56 -1.59 11.14
N ALA A 145 4.89 -1.92 12.39
CA ALA A 145 3.92 -1.96 13.49
C ALA A 145 3.28 -0.58 13.75
N GLN A 146 4.08 0.49 13.69
CA GLN A 146 3.56 1.85 13.80
C GLN A 146 2.63 2.21 12.64
N ALA A 147 3.03 1.88 11.40
CA ALA A 147 2.26 2.22 10.21
C ALA A 147 0.97 1.39 10.07
N ALA A 148 0.98 0.13 10.45
CA ALA A 148 -0.20 -0.75 10.40
C ALA A 148 -1.14 -0.55 11.60
N GLY A 149 -0.64 -0.05 12.72
CA GLY A 149 -1.30 -0.01 14.03
C GLY A 149 -2.33 1.11 14.22
N PRO A 150 -2.75 1.33 15.49
CA PRO A 150 -3.81 2.30 15.84
C PRO A 150 -3.42 3.76 15.56
N ALA A 151 -2.15 4.10 15.54
CA ALA A 151 -1.65 5.42 15.15
C ALA A 151 -1.31 5.53 13.64
N GLY A 152 -1.67 4.52 12.84
CA GLY A 152 -1.46 4.43 11.40
C GLY A 152 -2.73 3.96 10.69
N MET A 153 -2.60 2.92 9.87
CA MET A 153 -3.66 2.45 8.96
C MET A 153 -4.96 2.07 9.69
N VAL A 154 -4.89 1.33 10.80
CA VAL A 154 -6.09 0.97 11.59
C VAL A 154 -6.79 2.20 12.14
N GLY A 155 -6.03 3.19 12.66
CA GLY A 155 -6.59 4.46 13.11
C GLY A 155 -7.25 5.25 11.97
N GLY A 156 -6.60 5.29 10.81
CA GLY A 156 -7.14 5.90 9.60
C GLY A 156 -8.44 5.25 9.14
N GLN A 157 -8.54 3.93 9.20
CA GLN A 157 -9.77 3.18 8.90
C GLN A 157 -10.89 3.49 9.90
N ALA A 158 -10.57 3.59 11.20
CA ALA A 158 -11.55 3.97 12.22
C ALA A 158 -12.11 5.39 11.99
N ILE A 159 -11.25 6.33 11.56
CA ILE A 159 -11.67 7.69 11.20
C ILE A 159 -12.56 7.66 9.95
N ASP A 160 -12.19 6.91 8.92
CA ASP A 160 -12.96 6.80 7.67
C ASP A 160 -14.39 6.30 7.96
N LEU A 161 -14.54 5.20 8.68
CA LEU A 161 -15.84 4.66 9.10
C LEU A 161 -16.64 5.65 9.95
N GLY A 162 -15.97 6.34 10.88
CA GLY A 162 -16.61 7.34 11.76
C GLY A 162 -16.98 8.64 11.02
N SER A 163 -16.49 8.83 9.80
CA SER A 163 -16.71 10.06 8.99
C SER A 163 -17.81 9.93 7.96
N VAL A 164 -18.43 8.75 7.80
CA VAL A 164 -19.55 8.54 6.87
C VAL A 164 -20.70 9.47 7.22
N GLY A 165 -21.18 10.24 6.22
CA GLY A 165 -22.24 11.24 6.40
C GLY A 165 -21.78 12.54 7.09
N LEU A 166 -20.49 12.70 7.41
CA LEU A 166 -19.93 13.93 7.98
C LEU A 166 -19.26 14.78 6.90
N LYS A 167 -19.33 16.10 7.05
CA LYS A 167 -18.54 17.02 6.22
C LYS A 167 -17.20 17.26 6.89
N LEU A 168 -16.14 16.71 6.30
CA LEU A 168 -14.77 16.99 6.71
C LEU A 168 -14.25 18.25 6.02
N ASP A 169 -13.42 19.04 6.72
CA ASP A 169 -12.57 20.04 6.06
C ASP A 169 -11.34 19.37 5.43
N GLN A 170 -10.55 20.12 4.67
CA GLN A 170 -9.36 19.61 4.01
C GLN A 170 -8.35 19.01 4.99
N THR A 171 -8.14 19.64 6.13
CA THR A 171 -7.18 19.18 7.15
C THR A 171 -7.58 17.82 7.72
N ALA A 172 -8.87 17.65 8.05
CA ALA A 172 -9.39 16.39 8.57
C ALA A 172 -9.37 15.28 7.51
N LEU A 173 -9.71 15.61 6.24
CA LEU A 173 -9.64 14.67 5.11
C LEU A 173 -8.20 14.21 4.87
N GLU A 174 -7.24 15.12 4.83
CA GLU A 174 -5.82 14.79 4.69
C GLU A 174 -5.32 13.95 5.85
N TYR A 175 -5.71 14.27 7.09
CA TYR A 175 -5.33 13.49 8.27
C TYR A 175 -5.80 12.03 8.14
N MET A 176 -7.07 11.82 7.76
CA MET A 176 -7.62 10.48 7.52
C MET A 176 -6.83 9.73 6.45
N HIS A 177 -6.59 10.34 5.29
CA HIS A 177 -5.88 9.70 4.18
C HIS A 177 -4.41 9.43 4.48
N ARG A 178 -3.73 10.33 5.20
CA ARG A 178 -2.34 10.13 5.64
C ARG A 178 -2.21 8.90 6.55
N HIS A 179 -3.22 8.60 7.37
CA HIS A 179 -3.22 7.43 8.23
C HIS A 179 -3.71 6.18 7.49
N LYS A 180 -4.89 6.20 6.89
CA LYS A 180 -5.48 5.03 6.24
C LYS A 180 -4.61 4.48 5.10
N THR A 181 -4.10 5.36 4.25
CA THR A 181 -3.33 4.99 3.04
C THR A 181 -1.86 5.40 3.14
N GLY A 182 -1.59 6.64 3.55
CA GLY A 182 -0.26 7.23 3.57
C GLY A 182 0.71 6.50 4.48
N ALA A 183 0.29 6.10 5.67
CA ALA A 183 1.15 5.44 6.65
C ALA A 183 1.83 4.18 6.09
N LEU A 184 1.08 3.34 5.38
CA LEU A 184 1.64 2.12 4.79
C LEU A 184 2.49 2.42 3.54
N ILE A 185 2.22 3.48 2.80
CA ILE A 185 3.09 3.97 1.71
C ILE A 185 4.41 4.50 2.28
N GLU A 186 4.36 5.31 3.34
CA GLU A 186 5.57 5.76 4.05
C GLU A 186 6.39 4.59 4.57
N ALA A 187 5.72 3.60 5.19
CA ALA A 187 6.39 2.37 5.64
C ALA A 187 7.05 1.61 4.49
N SER A 188 6.41 1.51 3.32
CA SER A 188 6.98 0.81 2.16
C SER A 188 8.32 1.40 1.73
N VAL A 189 8.37 2.73 1.60
CA VAL A 189 9.60 3.45 1.25
C VAL A 189 10.65 3.33 2.35
N ARG A 190 10.25 3.50 3.62
CA ARG A 190 11.16 3.41 4.77
C ARG A 190 11.76 2.01 4.93
N LEU A 191 10.94 0.97 4.81
CA LEU A 191 11.39 -0.43 4.92
C LEU A 191 12.38 -0.78 3.78
N GLY A 192 12.08 -0.32 2.55
CA GLY A 192 13.00 -0.47 1.43
C GLY A 192 14.34 0.25 1.66
N ALA A 193 14.29 1.47 2.17
CA ALA A 193 15.50 2.23 2.52
C ALA A 193 16.33 1.51 3.60
N LEU A 194 15.70 1.02 4.67
CA LEU A 194 16.38 0.24 5.71
C LEU A 194 16.96 -1.07 5.17
N ALA A 195 16.24 -1.72 4.25
CA ALA A 195 16.68 -2.95 3.60
C ALA A 195 17.96 -2.76 2.75
N SER A 196 18.23 -1.56 2.25
CA SER A 196 19.50 -1.27 1.55
C SER A 196 20.72 -1.41 2.48
N GLY A 197 20.54 -1.14 3.78
CA GLY A 197 21.64 -1.07 4.75
C GLY A 197 22.63 0.08 4.51
N ARG A 198 22.24 1.10 3.71
CA ARG A 198 23.10 2.20 3.24
C ARG A 198 22.54 3.59 3.48
N ALA A 199 21.30 3.69 3.96
CA ALA A 199 20.63 4.96 4.17
C ALA A 199 21.30 5.79 5.27
N ASP A 200 21.65 7.03 4.98
CA ASP A 200 21.93 8.02 5.99
C ASP A 200 20.65 8.78 6.41
N GLN A 201 20.75 9.60 7.47
CA GLN A 201 19.57 10.29 8.00
C GLN A 201 18.98 11.28 6.99
N SER A 202 19.80 11.98 6.22
CA SER A 202 19.33 12.98 5.24
C SER A 202 18.56 12.30 4.09
N GLN A 203 19.02 11.14 3.67
CA GLN A 203 18.34 10.31 2.66
C GLN A 203 17.02 9.77 3.20
N LEU A 204 16.98 9.30 4.45
CA LEU A 204 15.73 8.87 5.10
C LEU A 204 14.72 10.02 5.21
N ASP A 205 15.15 11.21 5.56
CA ASP A 205 14.29 12.40 5.66
C ASP A 205 13.72 12.79 4.28
N ALA A 206 14.55 12.79 3.24
CA ALA A 206 14.13 13.06 1.87
C ALA A 206 13.14 12.01 1.35
N LEU A 207 13.41 10.73 1.57
CA LEU A 207 12.51 9.64 1.22
C LEU A 207 11.19 9.70 2.01
N GLN A 208 11.19 10.19 3.24
CA GLN A 208 9.96 10.40 4.01
C GLN A 208 9.11 11.53 3.39
N ILE A 209 9.72 12.65 2.98
CA ILE A 209 9.01 13.74 2.28
C ILE A 209 8.41 13.21 0.97
N TYR A 210 9.20 12.48 0.17
CA TYR A 210 8.74 11.80 -1.03
C TYR A 210 7.51 10.92 -0.76
N ALA A 211 7.61 10.03 0.22
CA ALA A 211 6.56 9.04 0.52
C ALA A 211 5.25 9.70 0.98
N ARG A 212 5.33 10.77 1.76
CA ARG A 212 4.16 11.56 2.18
C ARG A 212 3.46 12.21 1.01
N ALA A 213 4.21 12.84 0.13
CA ALA A 213 3.68 13.49 -1.06
C ALA A 213 3.03 12.46 -2.00
N VAL A 214 3.70 11.35 -2.28
CA VAL A 214 3.20 10.26 -3.12
C VAL A 214 1.96 9.60 -2.51
N GLY A 215 1.94 9.36 -1.20
CA GLY A 215 0.81 8.75 -0.51
C GLY A 215 -0.46 9.60 -0.60
N LEU A 216 -0.31 10.92 -0.44
CA LEU A 216 -1.44 11.84 -0.57
C LEU A 216 -1.86 12.01 -2.03
N ALA A 217 -0.90 12.14 -2.97
CA ALA A 217 -1.17 12.20 -4.40
C ALA A 217 -1.91 10.96 -4.90
N PHE A 218 -1.58 9.78 -4.36
CA PHE A 218 -2.27 8.53 -4.69
C PHE A 218 -3.76 8.62 -4.35
N GLN A 219 -4.10 9.14 -3.18
CA GLN A 219 -5.49 9.25 -2.74
C GLN A 219 -6.25 10.35 -3.50
N VAL A 220 -5.63 11.53 -3.68
CA VAL A 220 -6.22 12.61 -4.50
C VAL A 220 -6.55 12.11 -5.91
N GLN A 221 -5.64 11.32 -6.51
CA GLN A 221 -5.84 10.75 -7.84
C GLN A 221 -6.93 9.66 -7.85
N ASP A 222 -7.05 8.84 -6.78
CA ASP A 222 -8.14 7.87 -6.67
C ASP A 222 -9.51 8.57 -6.65
N ASP A 223 -9.63 9.66 -5.88
CA ASP A 223 -10.86 10.46 -5.80
C ASP A 223 -11.20 11.13 -7.15
N ILE A 224 -10.19 11.63 -7.87
CA ILE A 224 -10.36 12.19 -9.22
C ILE A 224 -10.87 11.12 -10.19
N LEU A 225 -10.26 9.93 -10.16
CA LEU A 225 -10.64 8.82 -11.03
C LEU A 225 -12.04 8.29 -10.74
N ASP A 226 -12.51 8.31 -9.49
CA ASP A 226 -13.87 7.92 -9.14
C ASP A 226 -14.93 8.84 -9.80
N VAL A 227 -14.57 10.11 -10.03
CA VAL A 227 -15.46 11.09 -10.72
C VAL A 227 -15.34 10.98 -12.24
N GLU A 228 -14.12 10.83 -12.80
CA GLU A 228 -13.88 10.97 -14.24
C GLU A 228 -13.94 9.66 -15.03
N SER A 229 -13.64 8.52 -14.42
CA SER A 229 -13.52 7.24 -15.15
C SER A 229 -14.86 6.52 -15.18
N ASP A 230 -15.14 5.83 -16.29
CA ASP A 230 -16.29 4.97 -16.41
C ASP A 230 -16.13 3.65 -15.60
N THR A 231 -17.25 2.99 -15.33
CA THR A 231 -17.30 1.74 -14.55
C THR A 231 -16.44 0.62 -15.14
N ALA A 232 -16.31 0.56 -16.47
CA ALA A 232 -15.52 -0.49 -17.13
C ALA A 232 -14.02 -0.30 -16.90
N THR A 233 -13.57 0.96 -16.83
CA THR A 233 -12.15 1.32 -16.60
C THR A 233 -11.76 1.17 -15.12
N LEU A 234 -12.67 1.54 -14.20
CA LEU A 234 -12.40 1.51 -12.74
C LEU A 234 -12.39 0.10 -12.14
N GLY A 235 -13.14 -0.85 -12.73
CA GLY A 235 -13.37 -2.17 -12.12
C GLY A 235 -14.27 -2.14 -10.86
N LYS A 236 -14.84 -0.99 -10.53
CA LYS A 236 -15.87 -0.74 -9.51
C LYS A 236 -16.92 0.24 -10.10
N ARG A 237 -18.07 0.43 -9.44
CA ARG A 237 -19.08 1.39 -9.90
C ARG A 237 -18.51 2.81 -9.83
N GLN A 238 -18.65 3.59 -10.91
CA GLN A 238 -18.33 5.01 -10.94
C GLN A 238 -19.18 5.76 -9.89
N GLY A 239 -18.57 6.71 -9.17
CA GLY A 239 -19.24 7.49 -8.14
C GLY A 239 -19.57 6.66 -6.87
N ALA A 240 -18.87 5.56 -6.63
CA ALA A 240 -19.09 4.72 -5.46
C ALA A 240 -18.88 5.50 -4.15
N ASP A 241 -17.91 6.41 -4.11
CA ASP A 241 -17.63 7.24 -2.94
C ASP A 241 -18.72 8.30 -2.74
N ILE A 242 -19.26 8.90 -3.81
CA ILE A 242 -20.41 9.81 -3.77
C ILE A 242 -21.66 9.06 -3.30
N ALA A 243 -21.90 7.84 -3.80
CA ALA A 243 -23.05 7.03 -3.41
C ALA A 243 -23.02 6.60 -1.93
N ARG A 244 -21.82 6.53 -1.34
CA ARG A 244 -21.57 6.22 0.09
C ARG A 244 -21.47 7.50 0.97
N ASP A 245 -21.72 8.69 0.40
CA ASP A 245 -21.61 10.00 1.09
C ASP A 245 -20.23 10.19 1.76
N LYS A 246 -19.17 9.70 1.10
CA LYS A 246 -17.77 9.85 1.55
C LYS A 246 -17.22 11.22 1.17
N PRO A 247 -16.47 11.88 2.05
CA PRO A 247 -15.77 13.13 1.71
C PRO A 247 -14.63 12.86 0.74
N THR A 248 -14.56 13.62 -0.38
CA THR A 248 -13.53 13.48 -1.42
C THR A 248 -12.92 14.83 -1.79
N TYR A 249 -11.71 14.84 -2.35
CA TYR A 249 -11.05 16.07 -2.79
C TYR A 249 -11.82 16.82 -3.89
N PRO A 250 -12.37 16.16 -4.93
CA PRO A 250 -13.20 16.85 -5.92
C PRO A 250 -14.47 17.48 -5.33
N ALA A 251 -15.09 16.83 -4.33
CA ALA A 251 -16.26 17.40 -3.66
C ALA A 251 -15.91 18.63 -2.80
N LEU A 252 -14.71 18.62 -2.20
CA LEU A 252 -14.27 19.69 -1.30
C LEU A 252 -13.66 20.89 -2.03
N LEU A 253 -12.80 20.65 -3.01
CA LEU A 253 -12.00 21.68 -3.70
C LEU A 253 -12.55 22.03 -5.10
N GLY A 254 -13.36 21.16 -5.68
CA GLY A 254 -13.66 21.13 -7.10
C GLY A 254 -12.60 20.33 -7.89
N LEU A 255 -13.01 19.78 -9.04
CA LEU A 255 -12.20 18.84 -9.82
C LEU A 255 -10.88 19.46 -10.31
N ASP A 256 -10.91 20.68 -10.83
CA ASP A 256 -9.72 21.35 -11.37
C ASP A 256 -8.69 21.65 -10.27
N ALA A 257 -9.13 22.09 -9.09
CA ALA A 257 -8.25 22.34 -7.96
C ALA A 257 -7.69 21.02 -7.38
N ALA A 258 -8.48 19.94 -7.36
CA ALA A 258 -7.97 18.62 -6.98
C ALA A 258 -6.87 18.12 -7.93
N LYS A 259 -7.04 18.32 -9.24
CA LYS A 259 -6.00 18.00 -10.24
C LYS A 259 -4.74 18.84 -10.05
N ALA A 260 -4.87 20.15 -9.82
CA ALA A 260 -3.73 21.01 -9.55
C ALA A 260 -2.99 20.55 -8.29
N TYR A 261 -3.72 20.20 -7.24
CA TYR A 261 -3.14 19.68 -5.99
C TYR A 261 -2.40 18.36 -6.17
N ALA A 262 -2.92 17.41 -6.97
CA ALA A 262 -2.21 16.18 -7.31
C ALA A 262 -0.86 16.47 -8.02
N LEU A 263 -0.83 17.46 -8.92
CA LEU A 263 0.40 17.88 -9.60
C LEU A 263 1.40 18.54 -8.64
N GLU A 264 0.96 19.37 -7.72
CA GLU A 264 1.82 19.96 -6.68
C GLU A 264 2.46 18.89 -5.80
N LEU A 265 1.69 17.89 -5.36
CA LEU A 265 2.20 16.77 -4.57
C LEU A 265 3.23 15.94 -5.35
N ARG A 266 3.00 15.70 -6.65
CA ARG A 266 4.01 15.07 -7.52
C ARG A 266 5.30 15.88 -7.56
N ASP A 267 5.21 17.19 -7.74
CA ASP A 267 6.38 18.05 -7.86
C ASP A 267 7.15 18.12 -6.54
N GLN A 268 6.46 18.14 -5.38
CA GLN A 268 7.07 17.99 -4.07
C GLN A 268 7.82 16.65 -3.93
N ALA A 269 7.23 15.56 -4.40
CA ALA A 269 7.88 14.26 -4.39
C ALA A 269 9.15 14.23 -5.26
N LEU A 270 9.11 14.84 -6.45
CA LEU A 270 10.27 14.91 -7.34
C LEU A 270 11.39 15.78 -6.77
N GLU A 271 11.04 16.91 -6.14
CA GLU A 271 12.00 17.81 -5.49
C GLU A 271 12.71 17.12 -4.31
N ALA A 272 11.98 16.32 -3.52
CA ALA A 272 12.58 15.56 -2.43
C ALA A 272 13.69 14.59 -2.89
N LEU A 273 13.64 14.16 -4.16
CA LEU A 273 14.65 13.28 -4.76
C LEU A 273 15.74 14.02 -5.56
N SER A 274 15.81 15.35 -5.45
CA SER A 274 16.77 16.17 -6.24
C SER A 274 18.25 15.86 -5.94
N ALA A 275 18.56 15.44 -4.71
CA ALA A 275 19.90 15.04 -4.30
C ALA A 275 20.27 13.58 -4.61
N PHE A 276 19.32 12.77 -5.12
CA PHE A 276 19.57 11.39 -5.50
C PHE A 276 20.03 11.30 -6.96
N ASP A 277 20.87 10.32 -7.24
CA ASP A 277 21.35 10.03 -8.59
C ASP A 277 20.29 9.29 -9.46
N ASP A 278 20.71 8.73 -10.58
CA ASP A 278 19.83 8.03 -11.52
C ASP A 278 19.25 6.73 -10.96
N ALA A 279 19.81 6.16 -9.88
CA ALA A 279 19.25 4.99 -9.21
C ALA A 279 17.86 5.28 -8.61
N ALA A 280 17.53 6.54 -8.33
CA ALA A 280 16.21 6.95 -7.87
C ALA A 280 15.19 7.18 -9.01
N GLU A 281 15.55 6.97 -10.28
CA GLU A 281 14.61 7.16 -11.40
C GLU A 281 13.34 6.30 -11.29
N PRO A 282 13.35 5.04 -10.78
CA PRO A 282 12.13 4.31 -10.53
C PRO A 282 11.17 5.02 -9.56
N LEU A 283 11.67 5.67 -8.52
CA LEU A 283 10.83 6.48 -7.59
C LEU A 283 10.24 7.69 -8.30
N ARG A 284 11.03 8.41 -9.12
CA ARG A 284 10.55 9.57 -9.89
C ARG A 284 9.46 9.16 -10.89
N GLU A 285 9.67 8.04 -11.58
CA GLU A 285 8.69 7.48 -12.52
C GLU A 285 7.41 7.03 -11.82
N LEU A 286 7.50 6.45 -10.61
CA LEU A 286 6.33 6.08 -9.80
C LEU A 286 5.52 7.31 -9.39
N ALA A 287 6.17 8.41 -8.97
CA ALA A 287 5.48 9.66 -8.65
C ALA A 287 4.72 10.22 -9.87
N ARG A 288 5.35 10.22 -11.06
CA ARG A 288 4.71 10.63 -12.32
C ARG A 288 3.57 9.70 -12.70
N TYR A 289 3.77 8.38 -12.56
CA TYR A 289 2.76 7.37 -12.91
C TYR A 289 1.50 7.51 -12.04
N ILE A 290 1.65 7.69 -10.73
CA ILE A 290 0.53 7.78 -9.79
C ILE A 290 -0.44 8.90 -10.18
N VAL A 291 0.07 10.06 -10.58
CA VAL A 291 -0.77 11.22 -10.93
C VAL A 291 -1.32 11.13 -12.38
N ASN A 292 -0.62 10.40 -13.26
CA ASN A 292 -1.02 10.29 -14.67
C ASN A 292 -1.81 9.01 -15.00
N ARG A 293 -2.01 8.10 -14.04
CA ARG A 293 -2.77 6.86 -14.27
C ARG A 293 -4.24 7.14 -14.60
N ARG A 294 -4.84 6.24 -15.37
CA ARG A 294 -6.25 6.31 -15.79
C ARG A 294 -7.12 5.24 -15.13
N ASN A 295 -6.51 4.38 -14.33
CA ASN A 295 -7.17 3.28 -13.61
C ASN A 295 -6.37 2.88 -12.36
#